data_d26d26942a26f22e6a02dbe9072ac94c
#
_entry.id   d26d26942a26f22e6a02dbe9072ac94c
#
_cell.length_a   1.000
_cell.length_b   1.000
_cell.length_c   1.000
_cell.angle_alpha   90.00
_cell.angle_beta   90.00
_cell.angle_gamma   90.00
#
_symmetry.space_group_name_H-M   'P 1'
#
loop_
_entity.id
_entity.type
_entity.pdbx_description
1 polymer ?
#
loop_
_entity_poly.entity_id
_entity_poly.type
_entity_poly.pdbx_seq_one_letter_code
_entity_poly.pdbx_strand_id
1 'polypeptide(L)'
;MAAEAGITRAGEGLDGVVWDIMGQTYKPVQLSEASFAFDTLFPAGTFVPPHIHPDQDEFIRVLEGRFELLLDGEMLIAEAGDLIRMPMGSTHGIFNRSGADTRALFWVAPSRRLYDLFVQLDGLRDPAEVVRVSAEHNIHFLPPPVEG
;
A
#
# COMPACT_ATOMS: atom_id res chain seq x y z
N MET A 1 -17.94 -11.57 0.28
CA MET A 1 -18.40 -10.55 -0.70
C MET A 1 -18.13 -11.07 -2.10
N ALA A 2 -19.12 -11.13 -2.93
CA ALA A 2 -18.95 -11.53 -4.32
C ALA A 2 -18.64 -10.31 -5.17
N ALA A 3 -17.61 -10.40 -6.00
CA ALA A 3 -17.29 -9.33 -6.94
C ALA A 3 -18.26 -9.37 -8.11
N GLU A 4 -18.76 -8.22 -8.53
CA GLU A 4 -19.62 -8.07 -9.68
C GLU A 4 -18.83 -7.50 -10.86
N ALA A 5 -19.19 -7.92 -12.07
CA ALA A 5 -18.62 -7.35 -13.27
C ALA A 5 -19.00 -5.87 -13.38
N GLY A 6 -18.04 -5.04 -13.74
CA GLY A 6 -18.29 -3.60 -13.85
C GLY A 6 -17.01 -2.83 -14.16
N ILE A 7 -17.14 -1.51 -14.13
CA ILE A 7 -16.04 -0.59 -14.38
C ILE A 7 -15.95 0.37 -13.20
N THR A 8 -14.77 0.45 -12.59
CA THR A 8 -14.43 1.54 -11.66
C THR A 8 -13.83 2.65 -12.51
N ARG A 9 -14.49 3.81 -12.54
CA ARG A 9 -14.07 4.93 -13.41
C ARG A 9 -12.79 5.57 -12.87
N ALA A 10 -12.00 6.14 -13.76
CA ALA A 10 -10.76 6.83 -13.39
C ALA A 10 -11.01 7.88 -12.32
N GLY A 11 -10.17 7.90 -11.29
CA GLY A 11 -10.27 8.85 -10.19
C GLY A 11 -11.32 8.55 -9.14
N GLU A 12 -12.11 7.49 -9.31
CA GLU A 12 -13.15 7.11 -8.35
C GLU A 12 -12.72 5.86 -7.56
N GLY A 13 -13.28 5.70 -6.36
CA GLY A 13 -13.20 4.47 -5.58
C GLY A 13 -14.48 3.66 -5.70
N LEU A 14 -14.40 2.36 -5.46
CA LEU A 14 -15.59 1.51 -5.33
C LEU A 14 -16.51 2.10 -4.26
N ASP A 15 -17.80 2.24 -4.59
CA ASP A 15 -18.82 2.78 -3.68
C ASP A 15 -18.48 4.19 -3.15
N GLY A 16 -17.63 4.94 -3.85
CA GLY A 16 -17.23 6.27 -3.45
C GLY A 16 -16.21 6.30 -2.31
N VAL A 17 -15.63 5.17 -1.94
CA VAL A 17 -14.71 5.05 -0.82
C VAL A 17 -13.37 5.72 -1.11
N VAL A 18 -12.90 6.54 -0.16
CA VAL A 18 -11.59 7.20 -0.17
C VAL A 18 -11.03 7.13 1.24
N TRP A 19 -9.78 6.70 1.37
CA TRP A 19 -9.09 6.63 2.66
C TRP A 19 -7.90 7.58 2.73
N ASP A 20 -7.73 8.20 3.89
CA ASP A 20 -6.53 8.96 4.24
C ASP A 20 -5.64 8.07 5.10
N ILE A 21 -4.55 7.58 4.52
CA ILE A 21 -3.61 6.67 5.17
C ILE A 21 -2.30 7.40 5.43
N MET A 22 -2.18 7.97 6.63
CA MET A 22 -0.97 8.70 7.05
C MET A 22 -0.54 9.77 6.03
N GLY A 23 -1.51 10.52 5.50
CA GLY A 23 -1.27 11.57 4.51
C GLY A 23 -1.28 11.12 3.06
N GLN A 24 -1.35 9.82 2.81
CA GLN A 24 -1.52 9.25 1.48
C GLN A 24 -3.02 9.06 1.20
N THR A 25 -3.42 9.14 -0.06
CA THR A 25 -4.81 8.89 -0.46
C THR A 25 -4.91 7.54 -1.15
N TYR A 26 -5.76 6.66 -0.62
CA TYR A 26 -6.03 5.35 -1.21
C TYR A 26 -7.50 5.24 -1.59
N LYS A 27 -7.78 4.68 -2.77
CA LYS A 27 -9.13 4.43 -3.26
C LYS A 27 -9.25 2.99 -3.73
N PRO A 28 -10.12 2.16 -3.13
CA PRO A 28 -10.31 0.80 -3.61
C PRO A 28 -10.90 0.84 -5.03
N VAL A 29 -10.39 0.00 -5.92
CA VAL A 29 -10.88 -0.06 -7.30
C VAL A 29 -11.41 -1.44 -7.68
N GLN A 30 -11.02 -2.50 -6.94
CA GLN A 30 -11.50 -3.85 -7.15
C GLN A 30 -11.34 -4.64 -5.85
N LEU A 31 -12.32 -5.46 -5.51
CA LEU A 31 -12.25 -6.32 -4.33
C LEU A 31 -12.93 -7.66 -4.61
N SER A 32 -12.21 -8.75 -4.35
CA SER A 32 -12.71 -10.12 -4.33
C SER A 32 -11.89 -10.91 -3.30
N GLU A 33 -12.24 -12.15 -3.05
CA GLU A 33 -11.40 -13.00 -2.18
C GLU A 33 -10.01 -13.24 -2.77
N ALA A 34 -9.93 -13.33 -4.10
CA ALA A 34 -8.68 -13.63 -4.80
C ALA A 34 -7.73 -12.44 -4.83
N SER A 35 -8.23 -11.21 -4.86
CA SER A 35 -7.38 -10.03 -4.95
C SER A 35 -8.10 -8.76 -4.50
N PHE A 36 -7.30 -7.77 -4.13
CA PHE A 36 -7.75 -6.43 -3.78
C PHE A 36 -6.81 -5.43 -4.44
N ALA A 37 -7.36 -4.51 -5.23
CA ALA A 37 -6.60 -3.47 -5.91
C ALA A 37 -7.08 -2.08 -5.47
N PHE A 38 -6.14 -1.16 -5.32
CA PHE A 38 -6.43 0.20 -4.90
C PHE A 38 -5.48 1.20 -5.56
N ASP A 39 -6.04 2.34 -5.98
CA ASP A 39 -5.28 3.47 -6.47
C ASP A 39 -4.67 4.22 -5.30
N THR A 40 -3.45 4.73 -5.47
CA THR A 40 -2.76 5.49 -4.44
C THR A 40 -2.22 6.80 -4.97
N LEU A 41 -2.22 7.80 -4.09
CA LEU A 41 -1.50 9.05 -4.27
C LEU A 41 -0.59 9.25 -3.05
N PHE A 42 0.71 9.29 -3.30
CA PHE A 42 1.73 9.55 -2.28
C PHE A 42 2.26 10.97 -2.49
N PRO A 43 1.86 11.95 -1.67
CA PRO A 43 2.51 13.25 -1.69
C PRO A 43 4.01 13.14 -1.42
N ALA A 44 4.78 14.12 -1.88
CA ALA A 44 6.21 14.16 -1.65
C ALA A 44 6.53 14.04 -0.16
N GLY A 45 7.51 13.19 0.17
CA GLY A 45 7.96 12.96 1.54
C GLY A 45 7.14 11.93 2.32
N THR A 46 6.03 11.43 1.78
CA THR A 46 5.27 10.36 2.45
C THR A 46 5.90 9.00 2.17
N PHE A 47 5.64 8.06 3.08
CA PHE A 47 6.26 6.74 3.00
C PHE A 47 5.45 5.72 3.79
N VAL A 48 5.67 4.45 3.46
CA VAL A 48 5.23 3.32 4.26
C VAL A 48 6.49 2.65 4.81
N PRO A 49 6.67 2.62 6.15
CA PRO A 49 7.86 2.01 6.74
C PRO A 49 8.00 0.53 6.38
N PRO A 50 9.20 -0.05 6.52
CA PRO A 50 9.39 -1.46 6.24
C PRO A 50 8.43 -2.35 7.02
N HIS A 51 7.82 -3.30 6.31
CA HIS A 51 6.83 -4.22 6.85
C HIS A 51 6.80 -5.52 6.06
N ILE A 52 6.05 -6.50 6.56
CA ILE A 52 5.91 -7.81 5.97
C ILE A 52 4.41 -8.13 5.82
N HIS A 53 4.04 -8.68 4.65
CA HIS A 53 2.76 -9.35 4.41
C HIS A 53 3.02 -10.86 4.40
N PRO A 54 2.77 -11.58 5.50
CA PRO A 54 3.13 -13.00 5.58
C PRO A 54 2.35 -13.90 4.63
N ASP A 55 1.12 -13.52 4.27
CA ASP A 55 0.19 -14.36 3.53
C ASP A 55 -0.43 -13.68 2.30
N GLN A 56 0.23 -12.65 1.76
CA GLN A 56 -0.19 -11.96 0.55
C GLN A 56 1.01 -11.67 -0.34
N ASP A 57 0.86 -11.88 -1.65
CA ASP A 57 1.74 -11.24 -2.63
C ASP A 57 1.26 -9.81 -2.84
N GLU A 58 2.17 -8.88 -3.02
CA GLU A 58 1.83 -7.49 -3.33
C GLU A 58 2.56 -7.03 -4.58
N PHE A 59 1.86 -6.22 -5.37
CA PHE A 59 2.36 -5.68 -6.62
C PHE A 59 2.05 -4.21 -6.73
N ILE A 60 2.94 -3.45 -7.36
CA ILE A 60 2.74 -2.02 -7.59
C ILE A 60 3.10 -1.71 -9.04
N ARG A 61 2.14 -1.11 -9.77
CA ARG A 61 2.42 -0.46 -11.06
C ARG A 61 2.56 1.04 -10.80
N VAL A 62 3.75 1.58 -11.02
CA VAL A 62 3.97 3.03 -10.91
C VAL A 62 3.36 3.69 -12.15
N LEU A 63 2.47 4.66 -11.94
CA LEU A 63 1.77 5.37 -13.02
C LEU A 63 2.39 6.73 -13.31
N GLU A 64 2.73 7.49 -12.26
CA GLU A 64 3.38 8.79 -12.35
C GLU A 64 4.35 8.94 -11.19
N GLY A 65 5.49 9.57 -11.44
CA GLY A 65 6.48 9.82 -10.40
C GLY A 65 7.45 8.66 -10.22
N ARG A 66 7.93 8.50 -8.99
CA ARG A 66 9.00 7.56 -8.68
C ARG A 66 8.92 7.14 -7.21
N PHE A 67 9.20 5.86 -6.95
CA PHE A 67 9.41 5.35 -5.59
C PHE A 67 10.85 4.91 -5.38
N GLU A 68 11.36 5.13 -4.19
CA GLU A 68 12.48 4.39 -3.64
C GLU A 68 11.92 3.26 -2.78
N LEU A 69 12.44 2.07 -2.96
CA LEU A 69 11.92 0.86 -2.32
C LEU A 69 13.04 0.15 -1.57
N LEU A 70 12.71 -0.25 -0.35
CA LEU A 70 13.55 -1.18 0.39
C LEU A 70 12.92 -2.56 0.22
N LEU A 71 13.59 -3.45 -0.53
CA LEU A 71 13.12 -4.81 -0.80
C LEU A 71 14.14 -5.81 -0.27
N ASP A 72 13.79 -6.54 0.79
CA ASP A 72 14.67 -7.52 1.44
C ASP A 72 16.07 -6.97 1.70
N GLY A 73 16.15 -5.73 2.23
CA GLY A 73 17.39 -5.07 2.59
C GLY A 73 18.10 -4.33 1.46
N GLU A 74 17.58 -4.39 0.24
CA GLU A 74 18.16 -3.71 -0.92
C GLU A 74 17.34 -2.50 -1.33
N MET A 75 18.00 -1.35 -1.55
CA MET A 75 17.33 -0.13 -2.03
C MET A 75 17.28 -0.14 -3.56
N LEU A 76 16.06 -0.03 -4.09
CA LEU A 76 15.80 0.00 -5.54
C LEU A 76 14.96 1.23 -5.87
N ILE A 77 15.03 1.67 -7.13
CA ILE A 77 14.21 2.77 -7.63
C ILE A 77 13.26 2.23 -8.70
N ALA A 78 11.98 2.56 -8.56
CA ALA A 78 10.97 2.25 -9.57
C ALA A 78 10.41 3.55 -10.15
N GLU A 79 10.34 3.62 -11.46
CA GLU A 79 9.87 4.79 -12.20
C GLU A 79 8.54 4.49 -12.90
N ALA A 80 7.91 5.52 -13.44
CA ALA A 80 6.62 5.38 -14.13
C ALA A 80 6.69 4.27 -15.20
N GLY A 81 5.73 3.35 -15.16
CA GLY A 81 5.66 2.18 -16.03
C GLY A 81 6.28 0.91 -15.44
N ASP A 82 7.08 1.02 -14.39
CA ASP A 82 7.69 -0.15 -13.76
C ASP A 82 6.68 -0.93 -12.92
N LEU A 83 6.89 -2.24 -12.82
CA LEU A 83 6.14 -3.13 -11.96
C LEU A 83 7.04 -3.63 -10.83
N ILE A 84 6.60 -3.40 -9.60
CA ILE A 84 7.27 -3.87 -8.40
C ILE A 84 6.60 -5.17 -7.95
N ARG A 85 7.39 -6.20 -7.68
CA ARG A 85 6.91 -7.49 -7.19
C ARG A 85 7.41 -7.69 -5.77
N MET A 86 6.49 -7.95 -4.85
CA MET A 86 6.79 -8.18 -3.43
C MET A 86 6.11 -9.47 -2.99
N PRO A 87 6.79 -10.62 -3.16
CA PRO A 87 6.22 -11.92 -2.78
C PRO A 87 5.92 -12.02 -1.29
N MET A 88 5.04 -12.96 -0.93
CA MET A 88 4.74 -13.27 0.47
C MET A 88 6.01 -13.38 1.31
N GLY A 89 5.99 -12.76 2.48
CA GLY A 89 7.09 -12.83 3.43
C GLY A 89 8.28 -11.92 3.12
N SER A 90 8.31 -11.25 1.97
CA SER A 90 9.37 -10.28 1.72
C SER A 90 9.20 -9.05 2.59
N THR A 91 10.31 -8.47 3.02
CA THR A 91 10.32 -7.21 3.76
C THR A 91 10.36 -6.07 2.76
N HIS A 92 9.44 -5.11 2.89
CA HIS A 92 9.45 -3.96 1.99
C HIS A 92 9.04 -2.66 2.66
N GLY A 93 9.68 -1.59 2.24
CA GLY A 93 9.32 -0.21 2.57
C GLY A 93 9.20 0.60 1.30
N ILE A 94 8.32 1.60 1.29
CA ILE A 94 7.99 2.40 0.12
C ILE A 94 8.14 3.86 0.48
N PHE A 95 8.98 4.59 -0.27
CA PHE A 95 9.30 5.99 0.04
C PHE A 95 9.13 6.86 -1.19
N ASN A 96 8.39 7.95 -1.05
CA ASN A 96 8.34 8.98 -2.08
C ASN A 96 9.32 10.10 -1.75
N ARG A 97 10.54 9.99 -2.25
CA ARG A 97 11.61 10.99 -2.10
C ARG A 97 11.86 11.76 -3.40
N SER A 98 10.89 11.74 -4.31
CA SER A 98 11.05 12.37 -5.63
C SER A 98 10.88 13.89 -5.62
N GLY A 99 10.32 14.47 -4.56
CA GLY A 99 10.02 15.89 -4.48
C GLY A 99 8.70 16.29 -5.13
N ALA A 100 7.95 15.33 -5.69
CA ALA A 100 6.64 15.54 -6.31
C ALA A 100 5.71 14.38 -5.93
N ASP A 101 4.43 14.46 -6.32
CA ASP A 101 3.48 13.39 -6.07
C ASP A 101 3.85 12.14 -6.89
N THR A 102 3.65 10.96 -6.30
CA THR A 102 3.75 9.68 -6.98
C THR A 102 2.39 9.00 -6.96
N ARG A 103 1.93 8.54 -8.13
CA ARG A 103 0.67 7.80 -8.29
C ARG A 103 0.97 6.39 -8.74
N ALA A 104 0.29 5.42 -8.14
CA ALA A 104 0.52 4.02 -8.41
C ALA A 104 -0.73 3.20 -8.15
N LEU A 105 -0.86 2.09 -8.88
CA LEU A 105 -1.86 1.07 -8.62
C LEU A 105 -1.20 -0.04 -7.81
N PHE A 106 -1.79 -0.34 -6.65
CA PHE A 106 -1.38 -1.42 -5.76
C PHE A 106 -2.39 -2.55 -5.84
N TRP A 107 -1.94 -3.80 -5.75
CA TRP A 107 -2.86 -4.90 -5.49
C TRP A 107 -2.18 -6.01 -4.71
N VAL A 108 -3.00 -6.74 -3.96
CA VAL A 108 -2.57 -7.90 -3.18
C VAL A 108 -3.37 -9.12 -3.59
N ALA A 109 -2.77 -10.29 -3.44
CA ALA A 109 -3.40 -11.57 -3.73
C ALA A 109 -2.90 -12.63 -2.74
N PRO A 110 -3.79 -13.31 -1.99
CA PRO A 110 -5.23 -13.04 -1.85
C PRO A 110 -5.52 -11.74 -1.09
N SER A 111 -6.77 -11.30 -1.11
CA SER A 111 -7.16 -10.02 -0.49
C SER A 111 -7.02 -10.01 1.04
N ARG A 112 -7.25 -11.14 1.70
CA ARG A 112 -7.23 -11.26 3.16
C ARG A 112 -8.03 -10.13 3.81
N ARG A 113 -7.44 -9.45 4.80
CA ARG A 113 -8.08 -8.38 5.58
C ARG A 113 -7.52 -6.99 5.30
N LEU A 114 -6.83 -6.80 4.17
CA LEU A 114 -6.20 -5.51 3.89
C LEU A 114 -7.24 -4.40 3.67
N TYR A 115 -8.35 -4.70 3.01
CA TYR A 115 -9.45 -3.74 2.86
C TYR A 115 -9.97 -3.29 4.24
N ASP A 116 -10.24 -4.25 5.13
CA ASP A 116 -10.72 -3.95 6.48
C ASP A 116 -9.70 -3.14 7.28
N LEU A 117 -8.41 -3.43 7.08
CA LEU A 117 -7.35 -2.66 7.71
C LEU A 117 -7.41 -1.18 7.29
N PHE A 118 -7.55 -0.90 6.00
CA PHE A 118 -7.61 0.49 5.53
C PHE A 118 -8.85 1.22 6.04
N VAL A 119 -9.98 0.55 6.19
CA VAL A 119 -11.17 1.13 6.83
C VAL A 119 -10.82 1.62 8.24
N GLN A 120 -10.05 0.84 9.00
CA GLN A 120 -9.67 1.19 10.36
C GLN A 120 -8.53 2.21 10.43
N LEU A 121 -7.63 2.21 9.47
CA LEU A 121 -6.52 3.17 9.42
C LEU A 121 -6.93 4.55 8.93
N ASP A 122 -8.07 4.68 8.26
CA ASP A 122 -8.53 5.93 7.67
C ASP A 122 -8.58 7.05 8.71
N GLY A 123 -7.80 8.11 8.48
CA GLY A 123 -7.72 9.26 9.36
C GLY A 123 -6.86 9.06 10.61
N LEU A 124 -6.32 7.87 10.84
CA LEU A 124 -5.49 7.58 11.99
C LEU A 124 -4.10 8.18 11.80
N ARG A 125 -3.59 8.90 12.81
CA ARG A 125 -2.30 9.62 12.71
C ARG A 125 -1.23 9.14 13.68
N ASP A 126 -1.62 8.46 14.76
CA ASP A 126 -0.67 7.95 15.74
C ASP A 126 0.08 6.74 15.18
N PRO A 127 1.40 6.82 14.95
CA PRO A 127 2.16 5.69 14.41
C PRO A 127 2.06 4.41 15.25
N ALA A 128 2.02 4.52 16.57
CA ALA A 128 1.91 3.34 17.44
C ALA A 128 0.56 2.63 17.24
N GLU A 129 -0.54 3.39 17.07
CA GLU A 129 -1.84 2.82 16.78
C GLU A 129 -1.88 2.17 15.39
N VAL A 130 -1.26 2.80 14.39
CA VAL A 130 -1.15 2.21 13.04
C VAL A 130 -0.46 0.87 13.10
N VAL A 131 0.66 0.77 13.82
CA VAL A 131 1.41 -0.49 13.98
C VAL A 131 0.56 -1.55 14.67
N ARG A 132 -0.13 -1.18 15.76
CA ARG A 132 -0.97 -2.11 16.54
C ARG A 132 -2.13 -2.65 15.71
N VAL A 133 -2.89 -1.77 15.05
CA VAL A 133 -4.03 -2.16 14.22
C VAL A 133 -3.58 -3.00 13.03
N SER A 134 -2.46 -2.63 12.40
CA SER A 134 -1.89 -3.39 11.29
C SER A 134 -1.53 -4.82 11.70
N ALA A 135 -0.91 -5.00 12.87
CA ALA A 135 -0.55 -6.32 13.37
C ALA A 135 -1.80 -7.20 13.60
N GLU A 136 -2.90 -6.63 14.06
CA GLU A 136 -4.18 -7.33 14.22
C GLU A 136 -4.73 -7.83 12.87
N HIS A 137 -4.29 -7.24 11.76
CA HIS A 137 -4.68 -7.63 10.40
C HIS A 137 -3.55 -8.38 9.66
N ASN A 138 -2.58 -8.90 10.41
CA ASN A 138 -1.45 -9.67 9.90
C ASN A 138 -0.54 -8.88 8.94
N ILE A 139 -0.41 -7.59 9.16
CA ILE A 139 0.59 -6.73 8.51
C ILE A 139 1.55 -6.27 9.60
N HIS A 140 2.82 -6.65 9.49
CA HIS A 140 3.78 -6.48 10.58
C HIS A 140 4.87 -5.47 10.19
N PHE A 141 4.86 -4.30 10.86
CA PHE A 141 5.92 -3.34 10.70
C PHE A 141 7.15 -3.78 11.49
N LEU A 142 8.31 -3.57 10.88
CA LEU A 142 9.58 -3.86 11.54
C LEU A 142 9.91 -2.76 12.55
N PRO A 143 10.60 -3.10 13.65
CA PRO A 143 11.07 -2.06 14.56
C PRO A 143 12.05 -1.12 13.83
N PRO A 144 12.10 0.17 14.19
CA PRO A 144 13.07 1.08 13.60
C PRO A 144 14.50 0.58 13.86
N PRO A 145 15.45 0.86 12.95
CA PRO A 145 16.83 0.45 13.17
C PRO A 145 17.38 1.08 14.44
N VAL A 146 18.14 0.29 15.19
CA VAL A 146 18.82 0.78 16.36
C VAL A 146 20.03 1.57 15.89
N GLU A 147 20.03 2.88 16.16
CA GLU A 147 21.21 3.70 15.93
C GLU A 147 22.22 3.43 17.06
N GLY A 148 23.30 2.79 16.67
CA GLY A 148 24.38 2.48 17.59
C GLY A 148 25.43 3.56 17.63
#